data_e8f2287b57437da4bbbaeab41cdb0cac
#
_entry.id   e8f2287b57437da4bbbaeab41cdb0cac
#
_cell.length_a   1.000
_cell.length_b   1.000
_cell.length_c   1.000
_cell.angle_alpha   90.00
_cell.angle_beta   90.00
_cell.angle_gamma   90.00
#
_symmetry.space_group_name_H-M   'P 1'
#
loop_
_entity.id
_entity.type
_entity.pdbx_description
1 polymer ?
#
loop_
_entity_poly.entity_id
_entity_poly.type
_entity_poly.pdbx_seq_one_letter_code
_entity_poly.pdbx_strand_id
1 'polypeptide(L)'
;MTYNGIDVSVHNGYVDYNKVKAAGYSFVMIRDGYGDTLSYPNQVDSRFEENYRNAKAAGMSIGAYHYMYATTVEGAKREAEGMLSLLKGKQFDYPVSLDIEEQKQFNLSAVQKGAIIEAFISVLEQAGYYVVLYSYESFLNSIPITTLAKYDIWCANTSKTPSIRYGIHQYSFTGGVSGISGDVDLNRTEKNYPDIIKEAGLNGYPKTNANSKSNNTEVKVDTITPFDKYFAERIGVGIDYDGNGVYCFDLANDYSINLIGGKQFWGDGAYEIYTNFANQPGKELYERIPNTPEFVPQKGDIMVWGQGIGQWGHVAICTGEGDTTWFESYEQNWGGKNEPVELIKHNYNHVLGVLRPKDQTKIWGKSNEANKPIKGDINGDGKVNVADVALLAAHVKGIKKIE
;
A
#
# COMPACT_ATOMS: atom_id res chain seq x y z
N MET A 1 24.59 -0.83 -2.50
CA MET A 1 25.21 0.19 -3.40
C MET A 1 24.22 1.33 -3.50
N THR A 2 24.67 2.57 -3.33
CA THR A 2 23.76 3.72 -3.43
C THR A 2 23.80 4.27 -4.84
N TYR A 3 22.64 4.50 -5.43
CA TYR A 3 22.45 5.13 -6.74
C TYR A 3 21.96 6.56 -6.50
N ASN A 4 22.63 7.53 -7.11
CA ASN A 4 22.26 8.93 -7.07
C ASN A 4 21.50 9.31 -8.34
N GLY A 5 20.49 10.16 -8.19
CA GLY A 5 19.65 10.63 -9.28
C GLY A 5 19.22 12.07 -9.08
N ILE A 6 18.57 12.58 -10.10
CA ILE A 6 17.93 13.88 -10.12
C ILE A 6 16.46 13.72 -10.56
N ASP A 7 15.63 14.70 -10.27
CA ASP A 7 14.38 14.82 -11.01
C ASP A 7 14.29 16.20 -11.68
N VAL A 8 13.62 16.20 -12.84
CA VAL A 8 13.61 17.36 -13.73
C VAL A 8 12.26 17.58 -14.41
N SER A 9 12.02 18.82 -14.74
CA SER A 9 10.86 19.27 -15.51
C SER A 9 11.26 20.41 -16.46
N VAL A 10 10.28 21.03 -17.10
CA VAL A 10 10.48 22.25 -17.91
C VAL A 10 11.21 23.35 -17.12
N HIS A 11 11.07 23.40 -15.80
CA HIS A 11 11.66 24.44 -14.95
C HIS A 11 13.20 24.40 -14.89
N ASN A 12 13.82 23.22 -15.12
CA ASN A 12 15.28 23.07 -15.14
C ASN A 12 15.91 23.48 -16.48
N GLY A 13 15.10 23.87 -17.48
CA GLY A 13 15.59 24.27 -18.78
C GLY A 13 16.28 23.13 -19.55
N TYR A 14 17.38 23.46 -20.24
CA TYR A 14 18.19 22.47 -20.94
C TYR A 14 19.08 21.70 -19.97
N VAL A 15 19.10 20.37 -20.10
CA VAL A 15 19.93 19.47 -19.31
C VAL A 15 20.94 18.73 -20.18
N ASP A 16 22.22 18.87 -19.86
CA ASP A 16 23.31 18.08 -20.45
C ASP A 16 23.53 16.80 -19.66
N TYR A 17 22.80 15.76 -20.03
CA TYR A 17 22.83 14.46 -19.32
C TYR A 17 24.19 13.76 -19.36
N ASN A 18 25.07 14.06 -20.31
CA ASN A 18 26.44 13.53 -20.30
C ASN A 18 27.24 14.09 -19.14
N LYS A 19 27.09 15.41 -18.86
CA LYS A 19 27.74 16.04 -17.71
C LYS A 19 27.10 15.58 -16.39
N VAL A 20 25.78 15.46 -16.34
CA VAL A 20 25.05 14.92 -15.16
C VAL A 20 25.57 13.53 -14.82
N LYS A 21 25.69 12.64 -15.81
CA LYS A 21 26.22 11.30 -15.63
C LYS A 21 27.69 11.30 -15.19
N ALA A 22 28.51 12.14 -15.80
CA ALA A 22 29.91 12.30 -15.42
C ALA A 22 30.09 12.85 -14.00
N ALA A 23 29.10 13.59 -13.47
CA ALA A 23 29.04 14.06 -12.10
C ALA A 23 28.59 12.98 -11.09
N GLY A 24 28.36 11.73 -11.54
CA GLY A 24 28.05 10.59 -10.67
C GLY A 24 26.56 10.32 -10.43
N TYR A 25 25.69 10.95 -11.21
CA TYR A 25 24.25 10.67 -11.18
C TYR A 25 23.92 9.60 -12.22
N SER A 26 23.21 8.56 -11.81
CA SER A 26 22.93 7.38 -12.64
C SER A 26 21.51 7.33 -13.16
N PHE A 27 20.56 8.01 -12.54
CA PHE A 27 19.17 8.03 -12.95
C PHE A 27 18.54 9.42 -12.94
N VAL A 28 17.45 9.54 -13.67
CA VAL A 28 16.62 10.74 -13.72
C VAL A 28 15.14 10.37 -13.68
N MET A 29 14.36 11.09 -12.87
CA MET A 29 12.90 11.09 -12.90
C MET A 29 12.46 12.32 -13.70
N ILE A 30 11.64 12.13 -14.74
CA ILE A 30 11.28 13.20 -15.68
C ILE A 30 9.78 13.46 -15.58
N ARG A 31 9.36 14.70 -15.35
CA ARG A 31 7.96 15.07 -15.35
C ARG A 31 7.37 14.90 -16.75
N ASP A 32 6.27 14.13 -16.85
CA ASP A 32 5.53 13.99 -18.09
C ASP A 32 4.50 15.13 -18.30
N GLY A 33 3.95 15.62 -17.19
CA GLY A 33 2.94 16.65 -17.18
C GLY A 33 2.35 16.84 -15.78
N TYR A 34 1.22 17.54 -15.76
CA TYR A 34 0.46 17.80 -14.54
C TYR A 34 -1.03 17.93 -14.87
N GLY A 35 -1.89 17.51 -13.92
CA GLY A 35 -3.33 17.60 -14.07
C GLY A 35 -3.87 16.78 -15.24
N ASP A 36 -5.02 17.16 -15.78
CA ASP A 36 -5.70 16.43 -16.88
C ASP A 36 -5.12 16.77 -18.25
N THR A 37 -4.02 16.15 -18.63
CA THR A 37 -3.34 16.35 -19.93
C THR A 37 -4.18 15.94 -21.14
N LEU A 38 -5.21 15.11 -20.96
CA LEU A 38 -6.13 14.73 -22.03
C LEU A 38 -7.10 15.87 -22.38
N SER A 39 -7.61 16.55 -21.36
CA SER A 39 -8.47 17.72 -21.57
C SER A 39 -7.68 19.00 -21.83
N TYR A 40 -6.48 19.10 -21.29
CA TYR A 40 -5.63 20.28 -21.35
C TYR A 40 -4.21 19.93 -21.84
N PRO A 41 -4.02 19.79 -23.16
CA PRO A 41 -2.72 19.39 -23.74
C PRO A 41 -1.54 20.31 -23.40
N ASN A 42 -1.81 21.55 -23.01
CA ASN A 42 -0.80 22.49 -22.51
C ASN A 42 -0.27 22.15 -21.11
N GLN A 43 -0.86 21.19 -20.42
CA GLN A 43 -0.36 20.63 -19.15
C GLN A 43 0.69 19.52 -19.36
N VAL A 44 0.89 19.05 -20.57
CA VAL A 44 2.04 18.18 -20.89
C VAL A 44 3.34 18.99 -20.67
N ASP A 45 4.32 18.41 -19.97
CA ASP A 45 5.60 19.06 -19.80
C ASP A 45 6.31 19.22 -21.14
N SER A 46 6.54 20.46 -21.54
CA SER A 46 7.04 20.78 -22.88
C SER A 46 8.44 20.23 -23.16
N ARG A 47 9.17 19.79 -22.12
CA ARG A 47 10.49 19.18 -22.25
C ARG A 47 10.50 17.67 -22.01
N PHE A 48 9.36 17.05 -21.75
CA PHE A 48 9.29 15.61 -21.47
C PHE A 48 9.98 14.77 -22.56
N GLU A 49 9.58 14.97 -23.81
CA GLU A 49 10.13 14.21 -24.95
C GLU A 49 11.61 14.50 -25.19
N GLU A 50 12.04 15.76 -25.02
CA GLU A 50 13.45 16.15 -25.15
C GLU A 50 14.28 15.53 -24.04
N ASN A 51 13.84 15.63 -22.79
CA ASN A 51 14.52 15.07 -21.64
C ASN A 51 14.63 13.53 -21.74
N TYR A 52 13.52 12.85 -22.10
CA TYR A 52 13.53 11.40 -22.29
C TYR A 52 14.55 10.97 -23.34
N ARG A 53 14.52 11.61 -24.53
CA ARG A 53 15.43 11.28 -25.63
C ARG A 53 16.90 11.54 -25.26
N ASN A 54 17.18 12.69 -24.66
CA ASN A 54 18.55 13.10 -24.34
C ASN A 54 19.13 12.29 -23.16
N ALA A 55 18.34 11.99 -22.14
CA ALA A 55 18.74 11.12 -21.05
C ALA A 55 19.03 9.69 -21.54
N LYS A 56 18.18 9.16 -22.42
CA LYS A 56 18.39 7.84 -23.05
C LYS A 56 19.64 7.80 -23.88
N ALA A 57 19.92 8.84 -24.68
CA ALA A 57 21.12 8.92 -25.50
C ALA A 57 22.41 8.99 -24.66
N ALA A 58 22.36 9.64 -23.50
CA ALA A 58 23.47 9.67 -22.53
C ALA A 58 23.61 8.37 -21.72
N GLY A 59 22.67 7.43 -21.87
CA GLY A 59 22.64 6.17 -21.12
C GLY A 59 22.35 6.36 -19.64
N MET A 60 21.52 7.33 -19.28
CA MET A 60 20.94 7.47 -17.94
C MET A 60 19.82 6.44 -17.79
N SER A 61 19.62 5.94 -16.59
CA SER A 61 18.40 5.20 -16.25
C SER A 61 17.25 6.20 -16.02
N ILE A 62 16.08 5.92 -16.58
CA ILE A 62 14.99 6.89 -16.69
C ILE A 62 13.75 6.39 -15.96
N GLY A 63 13.15 7.23 -15.12
CA GLY A 63 11.79 7.13 -14.64
C GLY A 63 10.96 8.33 -15.10
N ALA A 64 9.67 8.35 -14.78
CA ALA A 64 8.79 9.47 -15.08
C ALA A 64 7.90 9.79 -13.88
N TYR A 65 7.38 11.02 -13.79
CA TYR A 65 6.40 11.37 -12.78
C TYR A 65 5.32 12.31 -13.31
N HIS A 66 4.12 12.16 -12.77
CA HIS A 66 2.97 12.99 -13.06
C HIS A 66 2.57 13.79 -11.82
N TYR A 67 2.54 15.12 -11.94
CA TYR A 67 2.12 16.03 -10.87
C TYR A 67 0.59 16.09 -10.83
N MET A 68 -0.03 15.38 -9.89
CA MET A 68 -1.47 15.21 -9.83
C MET A 68 -2.18 16.41 -9.20
N TYR A 69 -3.23 16.93 -9.88
CA TYR A 69 -4.13 17.95 -9.36
C TYR A 69 -5.45 17.39 -8.81
N ALA A 70 -5.81 16.17 -9.15
CA ALA A 70 -7.09 15.60 -8.79
C ALA A 70 -7.30 15.49 -7.27
N THR A 71 -8.56 15.73 -6.87
CA THR A 71 -9.05 15.54 -5.51
C THR A 71 -10.22 14.55 -5.46
N THR A 72 -10.55 13.93 -6.58
CA THR A 72 -11.61 12.93 -6.72
C THR A 72 -11.07 11.68 -7.41
N VAL A 73 -11.70 10.54 -7.16
CA VAL A 73 -11.35 9.25 -7.78
C VAL A 73 -11.41 9.31 -9.30
N GLU A 74 -12.45 9.94 -9.84
CA GLU A 74 -12.63 10.07 -11.29
C GLU A 74 -11.54 10.94 -11.91
N GLY A 75 -11.23 12.08 -11.27
CA GLY A 75 -10.15 12.95 -11.71
C GLY A 75 -8.79 12.25 -11.69
N ALA A 76 -8.50 11.49 -10.62
CA ALA A 76 -7.25 10.75 -10.48
C ALA A 76 -7.09 9.68 -11.57
N LYS A 77 -8.14 8.92 -11.90
CA LYS A 77 -8.13 7.97 -13.03
C LYS A 77 -7.85 8.66 -14.35
N ARG A 78 -8.51 9.80 -14.59
CA ARG A 78 -8.35 10.54 -15.83
C ARG A 78 -6.95 11.10 -16.00
N GLU A 79 -6.33 11.61 -14.94
CA GLU A 79 -4.95 12.08 -14.97
C GLU A 79 -3.97 10.92 -15.20
N ALA A 80 -4.21 9.75 -14.59
CA ALA A 80 -3.44 8.54 -14.84
C ALA A 80 -3.54 8.04 -16.29
N GLU A 81 -4.72 8.11 -16.92
CA GLU A 81 -4.92 7.82 -18.35
C GLU A 81 -4.12 8.79 -19.22
N GLY A 82 -4.06 10.07 -18.82
CA GLY A 82 -3.23 11.08 -19.47
C GLY A 82 -1.76 10.72 -19.43
N MET A 83 -1.23 10.42 -18.24
CA MET A 83 0.12 9.92 -18.07
C MET A 83 0.38 8.67 -18.92
N LEU A 84 -0.52 7.69 -18.86
CA LEU A 84 -0.40 6.45 -19.65
C LEU A 84 -0.25 6.71 -21.14
N SER A 85 -0.98 7.68 -21.67
CA SER A 85 -0.89 8.07 -23.09
C SER A 85 0.50 8.62 -23.46
N LEU A 86 1.13 9.37 -22.56
CA LEU A 86 2.47 9.95 -22.73
C LEU A 86 3.59 8.93 -22.59
N LEU A 87 3.39 7.91 -21.75
CA LEU A 87 4.36 6.82 -21.55
C LEU A 87 4.36 5.80 -22.68
N LYS A 88 3.31 5.73 -23.48
CA LYS A 88 3.13 4.71 -24.51
C LYS A 88 4.29 4.66 -25.51
N GLY A 89 4.80 3.45 -25.73
CA GLY A 89 5.92 3.20 -26.66
C GLY A 89 7.30 3.55 -26.12
N LYS A 90 7.40 3.97 -24.86
CA LYS A 90 8.66 4.25 -24.17
C LYS A 90 9.03 3.13 -23.20
N GLN A 91 10.29 3.06 -22.82
CA GLN A 91 10.83 2.15 -21.81
C GLN A 91 11.46 2.95 -20.69
N PHE A 92 11.15 2.57 -19.45
CA PHE A 92 11.66 3.23 -18.26
C PHE A 92 12.38 2.25 -17.34
N ASP A 93 13.65 2.48 -17.10
CA ASP A 93 14.49 1.64 -16.21
C ASP A 93 14.17 1.86 -14.74
N TYR A 94 13.62 3.04 -14.39
CA TYR A 94 13.16 3.41 -13.08
C TYR A 94 11.63 3.42 -13.03
N PRO A 95 11.03 3.46 -11.83
CA PRO A 95 9.59 3.53 -11.68
C PRO A 95 8.95 4.71 -12.41
N VAL A 96 7.68 4.59 -12.72
CA VAL A 96 6.83 5.76 -12.96
C VAL A 96 6.19 6.17 -11.63
N SER A 97 5.90 7.46 -11.44
CA SER A 97 5.45 7.96 -10.13
C SER A 97 4.17 8.78 -10.22
N LEU A 98 3.27 8.50 -9.29
CA LEU A 98 2.27 9.46 -8.87
C LEU A 98 2.95 10.48 -7.95
N ASP A 99 2.91 11.75 -8.32
CA ASP A 99 3.35 12.88 -7.50
C ASP A 99 2.10 13.59 -6.93
N ILE A 100 1.92 13.51 -5.61
CA ILE A 100 0.76 14.05 -4.89
C ILE A 100 1.20 14.98 -3.78
N GLU A 101 1.07 16.31 -4.00
CA GLU A 101 1.57 17.31 -3.06
C GLU A 101 0.79 18.65 -3.08
N GLU A 102 -0.34 18.71 -3.80
CA GLU A 102 -1.18 19.89 -3.85
C GLU A 102 -1.86 20.19 -2.51
N GLN A 103 -1.89 21.46 -2.10
CA GLN A 103 -2.47 21.89 -0.82
C GLN A 103 -3.92 21.41 -0.64
N LYS A 104 -4.72 21.37 -1.70
CA LYS A 104 -6.11 20.86 -1.65
C LYS A 104 -6.19 19.38 -1.35
N GLN A 105 -5.16 18.61 -1.71
CA GLN A 105 -5.07 17.18 -1.38
C GLN A 105 -4.72 16.96 0.11
N PHE A 106 -3.91 17.87 0.71
CA PHE A 106 -3.66 17.83 2.16
C PHE A 106 -4.94 17.99 2.98
N ASN A 107 -5.94 18.72 2.46
CA ASN A 107 -7.21 18.97 3.15
C ASN A 107 -8.21 17.81 3.03
N LEU A 108 -7.93 16.80 2.22
CA LEU A 108 -8.77 15.60 2.13
C LEU A 108 -8.62 14.75 3.39
N SER A 109 -9.67 13.99 3.72
CA SER A 109 -9.58 12.96 4.75
C SER A 109 -8.58 11.87 4.32
N ALA A 110 -8.05 11.12 5.29
CA ALA A 110 -7.12 10.02 5.01
C ALA A 110 -7.72 9.03 3.99
N VAL A 111 -8.98 8.69 4.14
CA VAL A 111 -9.72 7.79 3.24
C VAL A 111 -9.77 8.33 1.81
N GLN A 112 -10.11 9.61 1.64
CA GLN A 112 -10.15 10.24 0.32
C GLN A 112 -8.76 10.28 -0.32
N LYS A 113 -7.70 10.56 0.46
CA LYS A 113 -6.31 10.49 -0.02
C LYS A 113 -5.97 9.09 -0.51
N GLY A 114 -6.29 8.05 0.28
CA GLY A 114 -6.10 6.67 -0.12
C GLY A 114 -6.83 6.33 -1.42
N ALA A 115 -8.09 6.71 -1.52
CA ALA A 115 -8.93 6.41 -2.68
C ALA A 115 -8.40 7.05 -3.99
N ILE A 116 -7.95 8.31 -3.96
CA ILE A 116 -7.40 8.96 -5.17
C ILE A 116 -6.02 8.40 -5.55
N ILE A 117 -5.19 8.04 -4.57
CA ILE A 117 -3.90 7.39 -4.79
C ILE A 117 -4.10 6.03 -5.47
N GLU A 118 -4.96 5.19 -4.91
CA GLU A 118 -5.26 3.86 -5.44
C GLU A 118 -5.89 3.94 -6.84
N ALA A 119 -6.77 4.91 -7.06
CA ALA A 119 -7.40 5.13 -8.35
C ALA A 119 -6.40 5.48 -9.45
N PHE A 120 -5.42 6.35 -9.16
CA PHE A 120 -4.36 6.72 -10.09
C PHE A 120 -3.41 5.54 -10.35
N ILE A 121 -2.84 4.97 -9.29
CA ILE A 121 -1.80 3.96 -9.40
C ILE A 121 -2.34 2.70 -10.11
N SER A 122 -3.57 2.27 -9.79
CA SER A 122 -4.17 1.07 -10.40
C SER A 122 -4.26 1.14 -11.93
N VAL A 123 -4.48 2.31 -12.50
CA VAL A 123 -4.52 2.48 -13.98
C VAL A 123 -3.17 2.15 -14.61
N LEU A 124 -2.08 2.63 -14.01
CA LEU A 124 -0.73 2.41 -14.52
C LEU A 124 -0.23 0.97 -14.26
N GLU A 125 -0.53 0.41 -13.08
CA GLU A 125 -0.17 -0.97 -12.76
C GLU A 125 -0.88 -1.98 -13.67
N GLN A 126 -2.17 -1.78 -13.95
CA GLN A 126 -2.92 -2.60 -14.92
C GLN A 126 -2.34 -2.53 -16.34
N ALA A 127 -1.71 -1.41 -16.68
CA ALA A 127 -1.01 -1.25 -17.96
C ALA A 127 0.43 -1.81 -17.96
N GLY A 128 0.87 -2.42 -16.86
CA GLY A 128 2.17 -3.07 -16.75
C GLY A 128 3.31 -2.14 -16.33
N TYR A 129 3.03 -1.07 -15.59
CA TYR A 129 4.07 -0.21 -15.04
C TYR A 129 4.36 -0.51 -13.58
N TYR A 130 5.63 -0.40 -13.19
CA TYR A 130 6.06 -0.36 -11.79
C TYR A 130 5.86 1.05 -11.28
N VAL A 131 4.92 1.25 -10.35
CA VAL A 131 4.52 2.56 -9.89
C VAL A 131 5.02 2.82 -8.47
N VAL A 132 5.52 4.04 -8.20
CA VAL A 132 5.84 4.52 -6.87
C VAL A 132 4.98 5.71 -6.51
N LEU A 133 4.77 5.92 -5.22
CA LEU A 133 4.05 7.07 -4.68
C LEU A 133 5.06 8.10 -4.18
N TYR A 134 5.06 9.30 -4.78
CA TYR A 134 5.85 10.42 -4.30
C TYR A 134 4.99 11.39 -3.50
N SER A 135 5.52 11.81 -2.35
CA SER A 135 5.08 13.00 -1.62
C SER A 135 6.08 13.38 -0.53
N TYR A 136 5.79 14.49 0.18
CA TYR A 136 6.45 14.83 1.44
C TYR A 136 6.14 13.79 2.52
N GLU A 137 7.11 13.53 3.41
CA GLU A 137 6.91 12.59 4.54
C GLU A 137 5.70 12.97 5.40
N SER A 138 5.41 14.28 5.56
CA SER A 138 4.24 14.76 6.31
C SER A 138 2.91 14.37 5.67
N PHE A 139 2.82 14.38 4.33
CA PHE A 139 1.65 13.93 3.61
C PHE A 139 1.52 12.41 3.70
N LEU A 140 2.61 11.68 3.46
CA LEU A 140 2.63 10.22 3.53
C LEU A 140 2.17 9.69 4.90
N ASN A 141 2.56 10.38 5.99
CA ASN A 141 2.09 10.07 7.34
C ASN A 141 0.58 10.38 7.57
N SER A 142 -0.07 11.07 6.64
CA SER A 142 -1.49 11.43 6.73
C SER A 142 -2.41 10.56 5.88
N ILE A 143 -1.87 9.61 5.13
CA ILE A 143 -2.64 8.64 4.36
C ILE A 143 -2.82 7.33 5.15
N PRO A 144 -3.81 6.48 4.81
CA PRO A 144 -3.97 5.21 5.50
C PRO A 144 -2.70 4.36 5.39
N ILE A 145 -2.28 3.77 6.50
CA ILE A 145 -1.10 2.89 6.53
C ILE A 145 -1.25 1.71 5.55
N THR A 146 -2.47 1.23 5.36
CA THR A 146 -2.81 0.18 4.39
C THR A 146 -2.56 0.60 2.95
N THR A 147 -2.82 1.85 2.61
CA THR A 147 -2.48 2.42 1.29
C THR A 147 -0.96 2.58 1.17
N LEU A 148 -0.31 3.14 2.22
CA LEU A 148 1.13 3.33 2.23
C LEU A 148 1.91 2.01 2.11
N ALA A 149 1.41 0.93 2.73
CA ALA A 149 2.04 -0.39 2.71
C ALA A 149 1.98 -1.08 1.33
N LYS A 150 1.00 -0.74 0.49
CA LYS A 150 0.84 -1.33 -0.85
C LYS A 150 1.93 -0.90 -1.84
N TYR A 151 2.43 0.33 -1.70
CA TYR A 151 3.25 0.95 -2.71
C TYR A 151 4.70 1.15 -2.26
N ASP A 152 5.60 1.14 -3.22
CA ASP A 152 6.95 1.62 -3.00
C ASP A 152 6.93 3.16 -2.98
N ILE A 153 7.74 3.77 -2.13
CA ILE A 153 7.65 5.18 -1.79
C ILE A 153 8.87 5.95 -2.29
N TRP A 154 8.62 7.04 -2.98
CA TRP A 154 9.59 8.10 -3.22
C TRP A 154 9.29 9.25 -2.25
N CYS A 155 10.07 9.35 -1.20
CA CYS A 155 9.82 10.24 -0.07
C CYS A 155 10.68 11.49 -0.14
N ALA A 156 10.05 12.67 -0.10
CA ALA A 156 10.74 13.94 0.06
C ALA A 156 10.90 14.28 1.55
N ASN A 157 12.15 14.37 1.99
CA ASN A 157 12.54 14.94 3.28
C ASN A 157 13.97 15.50 3.20
N THR A 158 14.10 16.81 3.15
CA THR A 158 15.40 17.50 3.00
C THR A 158 16.09 17.78 4.32
N SER A 159 15.40 17.56 5.46
CA SER A 159 15.95 17.84 6.80
C SER A 159 16.62 16.63 7.42
N LYS A 160 16.15 15.43 7.12
CA LYS A 160 16.64 14.16 7.68
C LYS A 160 16.35 12.98 6.76
N THR A 161 16.93 11.85 7.04
CA THR A 161 16.49 10.57 6.43
C THR A 161 15.04 10.29 6.84
N PRO A 162 14.16 9.92 5.89
CA PRO A 162 12.77 9.60 6.21
C PRO A 162 12.64 8.52 7.29
N SER A 163 11.66 8.67 8.17
CA SER A 163 11.36 7.71 9.24
C SER A 163 10.40 6.60 8.81
N ILE A 164 9.79 6.74 7.64
CA ILE A 164 8.94 5.73 7.00
C ILE A 164 9.75 4.84 6.06
N ARG A 165 9.20 3.69 5.68
CA ARG A 165 9.78 2.84 4.63
C ARG A 165 9.75 3.60 3.28
N TYR A 166 10.87 3.61 2.57
CA TYR A 166 10.98 4.24 1.26
C TYR A 166 11.89 3.44 0.32
N GLY A 167 11.67 3.61 -0.97
CA GLY A 167 12.54 3.09 -2.03
C GLY A 167 13.46 4.17 -2.59
N ILE A 168 12.95 5.41 -2.77
CA ILE A 168 13.72 6.57 -3.24
C ILE A 168 13.59 7.68 -2.19
N HIS A 169 14.69 8.34 -1.87
CA HIS A 169 14.74 9.50 -0.99
C HIS A 169 15.12 10.75 -1.79
N GLN A 170 14.21 11.72 -1.88
CA GLN A 170 14.54 13.07 -2.35
C GLN A 170 15.04 13.88 -1.16
N TYR A 171 16.33 14.17 -1.15
CA TYR A 171 17.02 14.72 0.02
C TYR A 171 17.45 16.18 -0.12
N SER A 172 17.26 16.79 -1.29
CA SER A 172 17.56 18.22 -1.53
C SER A 172 16.68 18.74 -2.66
N PHE A 173 16.25 20.00 -2.53
CA PHE A 173 15.56 20.78 -3.58
C PHE A 173 16.47 21.81 -4.24
N THR A 174 17.72 21.92 -3.80
CA THR A 174 18.64 22.98 -4.20
C THR A 174 20.03 22.42 -4.53
N GLY A 175 20.08 21.33 -5.28
CA GLY A 175 21.33 20.72 -5.69
C GLY A 175 21.99 21.42 -6.87
N GLY A 176 23.29 21.64 -6.79
CA GLY A 176 24.11 22.09 -7.92
C GLY A 176 24.70 20.89 -8.66
N VAL A 177 24.29 20.66 -9.92
CA VAL A 177 24.77 19.52 -10.73
C VAL A 177 25.35 19.99 -12.05
N SER A 178 26.55 19.53 -12.38
CA SER A 178 27.16 19.86 -13.68
C SER A 178 26.26 19.40 -14.83
N GLY A 179 25.97 20.30 -15.75
CA GLY A 179 25.06 20.04 -16.87
C GLY A 179 23.66 20.62 -16.71
N ILE A 180 23.36 21.20 -15.53
CA ILE A 180 22.09 21.90 -15.24
C ILE A 180 22.41 23.32 -14.80
N SER A 181 21.60 24.27 -15.25
CA SER A 181 21.71 25.67 -14.81
C SER A 181 20.69 25.91 -13.70
N GLY A 182 21.17 26.34 -12.53
CA GLY A 182 20.36 26.57 -11.35
C GLY A 182 20.20 25.32 -10.50
N ASP A 183 19.23 25.37 -9.60
CA ASP A 183 18.94 24.29 -8.66
C ASP A 183 18.24 23.10 -9.33
N VAL A 184 18.51 21.90 -8.83
CA VAL A 184 17.86 20.67 -9.22
C VAL A 184 17.64 19.77 -8.01
N ASP A 185 16.57 19.02 -8.02
CA ASP A 185 16.22 18.10 -6.97
C ASP A 185 17.12 16.86 -6.99
N LEU A 186 17.65 16.50 -5.81
CA LEU A 186 18.59 15.40 -5.64
C LEU A 186 17.94 14.20 -4.96
N ASN A 187 18.16 13.03 -5.55
CA ASN A 187 17.58 11.77 -5.14
C ASN A 187 18.65 10.71 -4.90
N ARG A 188 18.31 9.73 -4.05
CA ARG A 188 19.15 8.55 -3.84
C ARG A 188 18.27 7.33 -3.56
N THR A 189 18.78 6.15 -3.94
CA THR A 189 18.17 4.87 -3.64
C THR A 189 19.23 3.79 -3.47
N GLU A 190 18.90 2.74 -2.72
CA GLU A 190 19.72 1.52 -2.63
C GLU A 190 19.13 0.37 -3.45
N LYS A 191 17.94 0.55 -4.02
CA LYS A 191 17.27 -0.43 -4.87
C LYS A 191 17.81 -0.38 -6.29
N ASN A 192 18.09 -1.55 -6.87
CA ASN A 192 18.42 -1.69 -8.28
C ASN A 192 17.13 -1.82 -9.11
N TYR A 193 16.43 -0.69 -9.30
CA TYR A 193 15.19 -0.66 -10.07
C TYR A 193 15.34 -1.18 -11.52
N PRO A 194 16.44 -0.89 -12.25
CA PRO A 194 16.63 -1.45 -13.60
C PRO A 194 16.51 -2.96 -13.66
N ASP A 195 17.09 -3.70 -12.72
CA ASP A 195 17.00 -5.16 -12.71
C ASP A 195 15.60 -5.63 -12.33
N ILE A 196 15.02 -5.06 -11.27
CA ILE A 196 13.65 -5.37 -10.82
C ILE A 196 12.63 -5.20 -11.96
N ILE A 197 12.67 -4.07 -12.65
CA ILE A 197 11.72 -3.71 -13.70
C ILE A 197 11.90 -4.58 -14.95
N LYS A 198 13.15 -4.80 -15.38
CA LYS A 198 13.46 -5.59 -16.57
C LYS A 198 13.16 -7.07 -16.36
N GLU A 199 13.52 -7.63 -15.23
CA GLU A 199 13.22 -9.04 -14.90
C GLU A 199 11.71 -9.29 -14.82
N ALA A 200 10.94 -8.33 -14.27
CA ALA A 200 9.49 -8.41 -14.21
C ALA A 200 8.80 -8.16 -15.57
N GLY A 201 9.51 -7.63 -16.56
CA GLY A 201 8.94 -7.27 -17.87
C GLY A 201 7.92 -6.12 -17.76
N LEU A 202 8.23 -5.12 -16.92
CA LEU A 202 7.41 -3.93 -16.68
C LEU A 202 7.95 -2.71 -17.44
N ASN A 203 7.24 -1.58 -17.39
CA ASN A 203 7.67 -0.29 -17.94
C ASN A 203 8.04 -0.33 -19.41
N GLY A 204 7.34 -1.12 -20.21
CA GLY A 204 7.61 -1.26 -21.66
C GLY A 204 8.72 -2.27 -22.00
N TYR A 205 9.31 -2.95 -21.03
CA TYR A 205 10.22 -4.07 -21.29
C TYR A 205 9.45 -5.36 -21.60
N PRO A 206 9.93 -6.19 -22.53
CA PRO A 206 9.33 -7.49 -22.77
C PRO A 206 9.60 -8.42 -21.58
N LYS A 207 8.64 -9.29 -21.26
CA LYS A 207 8.90 -10.39 -20.31
C LYS A 207 10.01 -11.26 -20.91
N THR A 208 11.13 -11.37 -20.21
CA THR A 208 12.21 -12.24 -20.66
C THR A 208 11.77 -13.70 -20.52
N ASN A 209 11.60 -14.41 -21.64
CA ASN A 209 11.49 -15.86 -21.65
C ASN A 209 12.87 -16.45 -21.33
N ALA A 210 13.26 -16.42 -20.08
CA ALA A 210 14.48 -17.05 -19.61
C ALA A 210 14.25 -18.55 -19.48
N ASN A 211 14.50 -19.29 -20.57
CA ASN A 211 14.82 -20.72 -20.51
C ASN A 211 16.26 -20.85 -20.02
N SER A 212 16.49 -20.77 -18.74
CA SER A 212 17.67 -21.34 -18.05
C SER A 212 17.51 -21.17 -16.54
N LYS A 213 17.40 -22.30 -15.87
CA LYS A 213 17.66 -22.61 -14.45
C LYS A 213 18.06 -21.42 -13.58
N SER A 214 17.12 -20.85 -12.86
CA SER A 214 17.30 -20.32 -11.50
C SER A 214 15.95 -19.91 -10.91
N ASN A 215 15.63 -20.52 -9.81
CA ASN A 215 14.66 -20.12 -8.78
C ASN A 215 13.50 -19.21 -9.21
N ASN A 216 12.35 -19.84 -9.44
CA ASN A 216 11.03 -19.20 -9.48
C ASN A 216 10.82 -18.35 -8.21
N THR A 217 11.08 -17.05 -8.32
CA THR A 217 10.31 -16.07 -7.59
C THR A 217 9.40 -15.45 -8.64
N GLU A 218 8.23 -16.05 -8.86
CA GLU A 218 7.13 -15.36 -9.49
C GLU A 218 6.86 -14.10 -8.68
N VAL A 219 7.15 -12.92 -9.25
CA VAL A 219 6.53 -11.68 -8.79
C VAL A 219 5.05 -11.85 -9.14
N LYS A 220 4.28 -12.36 -8.19
CA LYS A 220 2.83 -12.39 -8.26
C LYS A 220 2.39 -10.94 -8.41
N VAL A 221 1.64 -10.68 -9.48
CA VAL A 221 0.66 -9.59 -9.48
C VAL A 221 -0.17 -9.85 -8.22
N ASP A 222 -0.04 -8.98 -7.22
CA ASP A 222 -0.90 -9.03 -6.05
C ASP A 222 -2.32 -8.82 -6.54
N THR A 223 -3.00 -9.93 -6.77
CA THR A 223 -4.44 -9.90 -6.94
C THR A 223 -4.99 -9.42 -5.61
N ILE A 224 -5.62 -8.24 -5.61
CA ILE A 224 -6.33 -7.70 -4.45
C ILE A 224 -7.09 -8.85 -3.81
N THR A 225 -6.80 -9.14 -2.54
CA THR A 225 -7.43 -10.27 -1.87
C THR A 225 -8.94 -10.03 -1.77
N PRO A 226 -9.77 -11.07 -1.69
CA PRO A 226 -11.20 -10.90 -1.48
C PRO A 226 -11.51 -10.01 -0.27
N PHE A 227 -10.71 -10.11 0.79
CA PHE A 227 -10.80 -9.28 1.97
C PHE A 227 -10.52 -7.79 1.66
N ASP A 228 -9.43 -7.49 0.98
CA ASP A 228 -9.06 -6.11 0.67
C ASP A 228 -10.07 -5.47 -0.29
N LYS A 229 -10.55 -6.24 -1.27
CA LYS A 229 -11.63 -5.80 -2.16
C LYS A 229 -12.92 -5.50 -1.39
N TYR A 230 -13.30 -6.38 -0.46
CA TYR A 230 -14.50 -6.21 0.36
C TYR A 230 -14.47 -4.91 1.16
N PHE A 231 -13.34 -4.59 1.82
CA PHE A 231 -13.21 -3.38 2.62
C PHE A 231 -12.97 -2.12 1.78
N ALA A 232 -12.35 -2.23 0.60
CA ALA A 232 -12.21 -1.09 -0.33
C ALA A 232 -13.57 -0.53 -0.76
N GLU A 233 -14.61 -1.38 -0.84
CA GLU A 233 -15.98 -0.97 -1.18
C GLU A 233 -16.77 -0.41 0.01
N ARG A 234 -16.29 -0.60 1.25
CA ARG A 234 -17.04 -0.30 2.49
C ARG A 234 -16.46 0.79 3.34
N ILE A 235 -15.17 1.06 3.24
CA ILE A 235 -14.54 2.13 4.01
C ILE A 235 -15.20 3.48 3.69
N GLY A 236 -15.55 4.24 4.73
CA GLY A 236 -16.29 5.49 4.60
C GLY A 236 -17.81 5.33 4.37
N VAL A 237 -18.32 4.08 4.31
CA VAL A 237 -19.74 3.78 4.12
C VAL A 237 -20.32 3.31 5.45
N GLY A 238 -21.45 3.88 5.86
CA GLY A 238 -22.24 3.37 6.99
C GLY A 238 -23.06 2.18 6.54
N ILE A 239 -22.82 1.01 7.11
CA ILE A 239 -23.58 -0.21 6.84
C ILE A 239 -24.70 -0.28 7.85
N ASP A 240 -25.94 -0.23 7.36
CA ASP A 240 -27.17 -0.41 8.12
C ASP A 240 -27.87 -1.66 7.55
N TYR A 241 -27.61 -2.79 8.17
CA TYR A 241 -28.06 -4.09 7.64
C TYR A 241 -29.54 -4.35 7.90
N ASP A 242 -30.09 -3.80 9.00
CA ASP A 242 -31.45 -4.06 9.46
C ASP A 242 -32.39 -2.85 9.37
N GLY A 243 -31.89 -1.67 8.95
CA GLY A 243 -32.65 -0.44 8.82
C GLY A 243 -32.85 0.32 10.12
N ASN A 244 -32.11 -0.02 11.19
CA ASN A 244 -32.25 0.58 12.52
C ASN A 244 -31.12 1.54 12.89
N GLY A 245 -30.16 1.78 11.97
CA GLY A 245 -29.01 2.64 12.17
C GLY A 245 -27.69 1.92 11.93
N VAL A 246 -26.60 2.67 11.97
CA VAL A 246 -25.24 2.18 11.69
C VAL A 246 -24.61 1.65 12.97
N TYR A 247 -24.54 0.34 13.15
CA TYR A 247 -23.95 -0.31 14.33
C TYR A 247 -22.79 -1.24 13.97
N CYS A 248 -21.88 -1.45 14.90
CA CYS A 248 -20.75 -2.39 14.72
C CYS A 248 -21.22 -3.81 14.37
N PHE A 249 -22.38 -4.20 14.84
CA PHE A 249 -23.00 -5.50 14.60
C PHE A 249 -23.42 -5.68 13.13
N ASP A 250 -23.82 -4.59 12.46
CA ASP A 250 -24.18 -4.60 11.03
C ASP A 250 -22.98 -4.88 10.15
N LEU A 251 -21.83 -4.30 10.45
CA LEU A 251 -20.60 -4.61 9.75
C LEU A 251 -20.21 -6.09 9.91
N ALA A 252 -20.34 -6.62 11.14
CA ALA A 252 -20.02 -8.03 11.39
C ALA A 252 -20.98 -8.97 10.63
N ASN A 253 -22.26 -8.61 10.52
CA ASN A 253 -23.25 -9.36 9.76
C ASN A 253 -23.01 -9.25 8.26
N ASP A 254 -22.75 -8.06 7.74
CA ASP A 254 -22.42 -7.86 6.33
C ASP A 254 -21.15 -8.64 5.95
N TYR A 255 -20.12 -8.60 6.79
CA TYR A 255 -18.89 -9.38 6.60
C TYR A 255 -19.15 -10.88 6.59
N SER A 256 -19.89 -11.39 7.59
CA SER A 256 -20.22 -12.82 7.67
C SER A 256 -20.94 -13.31 6.43
N ILE A 257 -21.93 -12.57 5.96
CA ILE A 257 -22.80 -12.97 4.84
C ILE A 257 -22.10 -12.77 3.50
N ASN A 258 -21.58 -11.57 3.25
CA ASN A 258 -21.16 -11.16 1.90
C ASN A 258 -19.70 -11.56 1.57
N LEU A 259 -18.84 -11.75 2.57
CA LEU A 259 -17.48 -12.23 2.32
C LEU A 259 -17.31 -13.70 2.70
N ILE A 260 -17.69 -14.09 3.91
CA ILE A 260 -17.45 -15.45 4.41
C ILE A 260 -18.46 -16.44 3.81
N GLY A 261 -19.66 -16.00 3.45
CA GLY A 261 -20.75 -16.85 2.98
C GLY A 261 -21.49 -17.56 4.12
N GLY A 262 -21.46 -16.94 5.30
CA GLY A 262 -22.11 -17.39 6.52
C GLY A 262 -23.55 -16.91 6.67
N LYS A 263 -23.95 -16.72 7.91
CA LYS A 263 -25.28 -16.26 8.30
C LYS A 263 -25.18 -15.03 9.19
N GLN A 264 -26.29 -14.35 9.35
CA GLN A 264 -26.42 -13.26 10.31
C GLN A 264 -26.21 -13.80 11.73
N PHE A 265 -25.33 -13.16 12.48
CA PHE A 265 -25.22 -13.36 13.92
C PHE A 265 -26.46 -12.75 14.61
N TRP A 266 -26.75 -13.21 15.81
CA TRP A 266 -27.80 -12.66 16.63
C TRP A 266 -27.34 -12.46 18.08
N GLY A 267 -28.01 -11.57 18.80
CA GLY A 267 -27.76 -11.22 20.18
C GLY A 267 -28.29 -9.83 20.49
N ASP A 268 -28.49 -9.55 21.78
CA ASP A 268 -28.86 -8.21 22.25
C ASP A 268 -27.64 -7.27 22.24
N GLY A 269 -26.43 -7.82 22.30
CA GLY A 269 -25.18 -7.09 22.23
C GLY A 269 -24.09 -7.80 21.42
N ALA A 270 -23.17 -7.03 20.85
CA ALA A 270 -22.08 -7.54 20.03
C ALA A 270 -21.23 -8.62 20.74
N TYR A 271 -21.05 -8.48 22.07
CA TYR A 271 -20.27 -9.46 22.85
C TYR A 271 -20.85 -10.88 22.81
N GLU A 272 -22.15 -11.03 22.48
CA GLU A 272 -22.82 -12.32 22.48
C GLU A 272 -22.42 -13.22 21.32
N ILE A 273 -21.91 -12.66 20.23
CA ILE A 273 -21.38 -13.49 19.14
C ILE A 273 -20.21 -14.36 19.64
N TYR A 274 -19.50 -13.92 20.66
CA TYR A 274 -18.41 -14.66 21.29
C TYR A 274 -18.87 -15.46 22.51
N THR A 275 -19.60 -14.84 23.43
CA THR A 275 -19.99 -15.51 24.71
C THR A 275 -21.05 -16.59 24.50
N ASN A 276 -21.95 -16.40 23.52
CA ASN A 276 -22.98 -17.36 23.14
C ASN A 276 -22.66 -18.05 21.79
N PHE A 277 -21.38 -18.20 21.48
CA PHE A 277 -20.91 -18.76 20.19
C PHE A 277 -21.51 -20.12 19.85
N ALA A 278 -21.69 -20.98 20.87
CA ALA A 278 -22.23 -22.34 20.65
C ALA A 278 -23.63 -22.35 20.01
N ASN A 279 -24.39 -21.26 20.13
CA ASN A 279 -25.74 -21.11 19.60
C ASN A 279 -25.82 -20.17 18.39
N GLN A 280 -24.71 -19.57 17.95
CA GLN A 280 -24.69 -18.66 16.80
C GLN A 280 -24.96 -19.39 15.47
N PRO A 281 -25.80 -18.81 14.58
CA PRO A 281 -25.98 -19.33 13.22
C PRO A 281 -24.67 -19.24 12.43
N GLY A 282 -24.32 -20.30 11.70
CA GLY A 282 -23.09 -20.32 10.90
C GLY A 282 -21.79 -20.47 11.71
N LYS A 283 -21.86 -20.80 13.00
CA LYS A 283 -20.69 -21.03 13.87
C LYS A 283 -19.70 -22.04 13.32
N GLU A 284 -20.17 -23.00 12.55
CA GLU A 284 -19.34 -24.03 11.90
C GLU A 284 -18.29 -23.45 10.94
N LEU A 285 -18.52 -22.24 10.45
CA LEU A 285 -17.57 -21.51 9.57
C LEU A 285 -16.45 -20.82 10.33
N TYR A 286 -16.55 -20.76 11.65
CA TYR A 286 -15.60 -20.03 12.48
C TYR A 286 -14.94 -20.91 13.54
N GLU A 287 -13.77 -20.50 13.97
CA GLU A 287 -13.10 -20.97 15.17
C GLU A 287 -13.13 -19.85 16.21
N ARG A 288 -13.54 -20.17 17.44
CA ARG A 288 -13.51 -19.20 18.55
C ARG A 288 -12.18 -19.30 19.28
N ILE A 289 -11.40 -18.22 19.24
CA ILE A 289 -10.05 -18.14 19.84
C ILE A 289 -10.05 -17.11 20.96
N PRO A 290 -9.62 -17.46 22.18
CA PRO A 290 -9.60 -16.54 23.30
C PRO A 290 -8.42 -15.57 23.19
N ASN A 291 -8.59 -14.36 23.75
CA ASN A 291 -7.50 -13.43 23.98
C ASN A 291 -6.60 -13.94 25.11
N THR A 292 -5.35 -14.28 24.79
CA THR A 292 -4.29 -14.62 25.75
C THR A 292 -3.16 -13.59 25.66
N PRO A 293 -2.22 -13.53 26.61
CA PRO A 293 -1.09 -12.59 26.55
C PRO A 293 -0.24 -12.69 25.27
N GLU A 294 -0.21 -13.87 24.64
CA GLU A 294 0.55 -14.14 23.42
C GLU A 294 -0.32 -14.04 22.15
N PHE A 295 -1.61 -13.72 22.30
CA PHE A 295 -2.53 -13.68 21.17
C PHE A 295 -2.24 -12.48 20.26
N VAL A 296 -2.20 -12.73 18.95
CA VAL A 296 -2.17 -11.72 17.90
C VAL A 296 -3.25 -12.07 16.87
N PRO A 297 -4.18 -11.16 16.54
CA PRO A 297 -5.20 -11.42 15.57
C PRO A 297 -4.64 -11.55 14.17
N GLN A 298 -5.31 -12.35 13.33
CA GLN A 298 -4.99 -12.50 11.92
C GLN A 298 -5.96 -11.69 11.06
N LYS A 299 -5.55 -11.41 9.84
CA LYS A 299 -6.39 -10.77 8.83
C LYS A 299 -7.71 -11.55 8.66
N GLY A 300 -8.81 -10.84 8.80
CA GLY A 300 -10.16 -11.42 8.70
C GLY A 300 -10.74 -11.95 10.00
N ASP A 301 -10.02 -11.92 11.11
CA ASP A 301 -10.57 -12.25 12.43
C ASP A 301 -11.65 -11.25 12.83
N ILE A 302 -12.79 -11.72 13.31
CA ILE A 302 -13.81 -10.88 13.93
C ILE A 302 -13.44 -10.70 15.39
N MET A 303 -12.90 -9.54 15.74
CA MET A 303 -12.55 -9.17 17.11
C MET A 303 -13.80 -8.83 17.91
N VAL A 304 -13.86 -9.28 19.16
CA VAL A 304 -15.00 -9.06 20.03
C VAL A 304 -14.57 -8.52 21.38
N TRP A 305 -15.14 -7.37 21.76
CA TRP A 305 -15.00 -6.80 23.09
C TRP A 305 -16.19 -7.14 23.97
N GLY A 306 -15.90 -7.34 25.25
CA GLY A 306 -16.92 -7.52 26.28
C GLY A 306 -17.56 -6.21 26.73
N GLN A 307 -18.46 -6.31 27.71
CA GLN A 307 -19.22 -5.18 28.25
C GLN A 307 -18.37 -4.14 29.02
N GLY A 308 -17.06 -4.36 29.16
CA GLY A 308 -16.16 -3.39 29.81
C GLY A 308 -15.95 -2.09 29.02
N ILE A 309 -16.29 -2.04 27.73
CA ILE A 309 -16.26 -0.82 26.92
C ILE A 309 -17.65 -0.18 26.69
N GLY A 310 -18.70 -0.81 27.21
CA GLY A 310 -20.10 -0.38 27.08
C GLY A 310 -21.04 -1.57 27.23
N GLN A 311 -22.31 -1.30 27.53
CA GLN A 311 -23.30 -2.35 27.84
C GLN A 311 -23.50 -3.38 26.73
N TRP A 312 -23.22 -3.00 25.47
CA TRP A 312 -23.43 -3.85 24.29
C TRP A 312 -22.14 -4.54 23.81
N GLY A 313 -20.97 -4.18 24.42
CA GLY A 313 -19.68 -4.56 23.88
C GLY A 313 -19.42 -3.93 22.51
N HIS A 314 -18.49 -4.52 21.74
CA HIS A 314 -18.18 -4.07 20.37
C HIS A 314 -17.66 -5.23 19.52
N VAL A 315 -17.69 -5.04 18.20
CA VAL A 315 -17.15 -6.00 17.24
C VAL A 315 -16.52 -5.26 16.06
N ALA A 316 -15.39 -5.78 15.58
CA ALA A 316 -14.64 -5.23 14.46
C ALA A 316 -13.94 -6.34 13.66
N ILE A 317 -13.42 -6.03 12.47
CA ILE A 317 -12.76 -7.01 11.60
C ILE A 317 -11.28 -6.66 11.48
N CYS A 318 -10.39 -7.54 11.96
CA CYS A 318 -8.95 -7.28 12.03
C CYS A 318 -8.29 -7.27 10.65
N THR A 319 -7.36 -6.33 10.46
CA THR A 319 -6.52 -6.25 9.25
C THR A 319 -5.40 -7.29 9.23
N GLY A 320 -5.04 -7.83 10.40
CA GLY A 320 -3.86 -8.65 10.62
C GLY A 320 -2.62 -7.85 11.02
N GLU A 321 -2.72 -6.52 11.03
CA GLU A 321 -1.66 -5.65 11.51
C GLU A 321 -1.71 -5.52 13.03
N GLY A 322 -0.57 -5.65 13.69
CA GLY A 322 -0.45 -5.54 15.15
C GLY A 322 0.55 -6.50 15.74
N ASP A 323 0.63 -6.44 17.07
CA ASP A 323 1.46 -7.32 17.90
C ASP A 323 0.70 -7.68 19.19
N THR A 324 1.36 -8.20 20.19
CA THR A 324 0.73 -8.54 21.48
C THR A 324 0.30 -7.33 22.32
N THR A 325 0.54 -6.10 21.87
CA THR A 325 0.20 -4.86 22.60
C THR A 325 -0.87 -4.03 21.91
N TRP A 326 -1.00 -4.15 20.59
CA TRP A 326 -1.96 -3.42 19.78
C TRP A 326 -2.35 -4.22 18.54
N PHE A 327 -3.47 -3.85 17.92
CA PHE A 327 -3.91 -4.35 16.61
C PHE A 327 -4.74 -3.27 15.89
N GLU A 328 -4.95 -3.50 14.59
CA GLU A 328 -5.75 -2.63 13.74
C GLU A 328 -6.95 -3.37 13.19
N SER A 329 -8.11 -2.69 13.13
CA SER A 329 -9.36 -3.27 12.63
C SER A 329 -10.21 -2.29 11.83
N TYR A 330 -10.96 -2.83 10.88
CA TYR A 330 -12.09 -2.15 10.26
C TYR A 330 -13.30 -2.27 11.19
N GLU A 331 -13.91 -1.16 11.47
CA GLU A 331 -15.08 -1.09 12.35
C GLU A 331 -15.98 0.09 12.01
N GLN A 332 -17.16 0.10 12.56
CA GLN A 332 -18.06 1.24 12.49
C GLN A 332 -18.70 1.50 13.86
N ASN A 333 -19.09 2.76 14.08
CA ASN A 333 -19.79 3.21 15.28
C ASN A 333 -19.00 2.98 16.59
N TRP A 334 -17.66 3.08 16.56
CA TRP A 334 -16.84 2.99 17.77
C TRP A 334 -17.15 4.10 18.77
N GLY A 335 -17.36 5.32 18.28
CA GLY A 335 -17.70 6.49 19.09
C GLY A 335 -19.19 6.60 19.45
N GLY A 336 -20.04 5.72 18.95
CA GLY A 336 -21.49 5.73 19.23
C GLY A 336 -22.28 6.83 18.53
N LYS A 337 -21.79 7.34 17.37
CA LYS A 337 -22.39 8.47 16.63
C LYS A 337 -22.76 8.09 15.20
N ASN A 338 -23.02 6.80 14.95
CA ASN A 338 -23.27 6.27 13.61
C ASN A 338 -22.11 6.51 12.63
N GLU A 339 -20.86 6.42 13.12
CA GLU A 339 -19.68 6.56 12.28
C GLU A 339 -19.66 5.44 11.24
N PRO A 340 -19.30 5.79 9.98
CA PRO A 340 -19.16 4.81 8.91
C PRO A 340 -17.98 3.86 9.17
N VAL A 341 -17.80 2.86 8.32
CA VAL A 341 -16.64 1.96 8.38
C VAL A 341 -15.36 2.76 8.30
N GLU A 342 -14.52 2.64 9.31
CA GLU A 342 -13.22 3.28 9.42
C GLU A 342 -12.16 2.30 9.92
N LEU A 343 -10.90 2.70 9.83
CA LEU A 343 -9.77 1.91 10.28
C LEU A 343 -9.26 2.48 11.59
N ILE A 344 -9.29 1.69 12.66
CA ILE A 344 -8.90 2.12 14.00
C ILE A 344 -7.86 1.17 14.60
N LYS A 345 -6.91 1.78 15.33
CA LYS A 345 -5.89 1.07 16.10
C LYS A 345 -6.31 0.93 17.56
N HIS A 346 -6.27 -0.27 18.09
CA HIS A 346 -6.69 -0.63 19.44
C HIS A 346 -5.61 -1.30 20.25
N ASN A 347 -5.81 -1.31 21.57
CA ASN A 347 -5.17 -2.23 22.51
C ASN A 347 -6.12 -3.39 22.85
N TYR A 348 -5.65 -4.34 23.65
CA TYR A 348 -6.43 -5.54 24.01
C TYR A 348 -7.34 -5.36 25.25
N ASN A 349 -7.52 -4.15 25.75
CA ASN A 349 -8.37 -3.92 26.93
C ASN A 349 -9.81 -4.36 26.63
N HIS A 350 -10.38 -5.21 27.50
CA HIS A 350 -11.71 -5.77 27.39
C HIS A 350 -11.99 -6.64 26.18
N VAL A 351 -10.97 -7.00 25.40
CA VAL A 351 -11.10 -7.97 24.29
C VAL A 351 -11.33 -9.37 24.89
N LEU A 352 -12.38 -10.03 24.41
CA LEU A 352 -12.71 -11.43 24.77
C LEU A 352 -11.91 -12.42 23.92
N GLY A 353 -11.71 -12.11 22.67
CA GLY A 353 -11.07 -12.95 21.66
C GLY A 353 -11.64 -12.69 20.28
N VAL A 354 -11.46 -13.64 19.36
CA VAL A 354 -11.91 -13.54 17.98
C VAL A 354 -12.74 -14.73 17.53
N LEU A 355 -13.53 -14.51 16.48
CA LEU A 355 -14.06 -15.56 15.63
C LEU A 355 -13.26 -15.55 14.34
N ARG A 356 -12.45 -16.59 14.11
CA ARG A 356 -11.60 -16.75 12.93
C ARG A 356 -12.32 -17.54 11.84
N PRO A 357 -12.48 -17.00 10.62
CA PRO A 357 -13.00 -17.77 9.49
C PRO A 357 -12.12 -18.99 9.22
N LYS A 358 -12.71 -20.19 9.13
CA LYS A 358 -11.96 -21.42 8.84
C LYS A 358 -11.52 -21.52 7.39
N ASP A 359 -12.36 -21.04 6.47
CA ASP A 359 -12.01 -20.97 5.04
C ASP A 359 -11.21 -19.71 4.74
N GLN A 360 -9.90 -19.81 4.88
CA GLN A 360 -8.98 -18.71 4.60
C GLN A 360 -8.92 -18.31 3.12
N THR A 361 -9.48 -19.10 2.21
CA THR A 361 -9.56 -18.70 0.78
C THR A 361 -10.52 -17.52 0.58
N LYS A 362 -11.47 -17.32 1.50
CA LYS A 362 -12.35 -16.15 1.52
C LYS A 362 -11.61 -14.86 1.87
N ILE A 363 -10.51 -14.96 2.58
CA ILE A 363 -9.66 -13.84 2.99
C ILE A 363 -8.59 -13.59 1.93
N TRP A 364 -7.86 -14.63 1.55
CA TRP A 364 -6.65 -14.52 0.73
C TRP A 364 -6.85 -14.81 -0.76
N GLY A 365 -7.99 -15.43 -1.16
CA GLY A 365 -8.22 -15.92 -2.52
C GLY A 365 -7.69 -17.34 -2.76
N LYS A 366 -8.14 -17.97 -3.84
CA LYS A 366 -7.84 -19.39 -4.15
C LYS A 366 -6.37 -19.66 -4.56
N SER A 367 -5.62 -18.63 -4.91
CA SER A 367 -4.23 -18.77 -5.38
C SER A 367 -3.17 -18.67 -4.28
N ASN A 368 -3.55 -18.45 -3.03
CA ASN A 368 -2.64 -18.14 -1.94
C ASN A 368 -2.53 -19.20 -0.85
N GLU A 369 -2.63 -20.49 -1.19
CA GLU A 369 -2.14 -21.52 -0.26
C GLU A 369 -0.64 -21.40 0.04
N ALA A 370 0.13 -20.69 -0.81
CA ALA A 370 1.55 -20.43 -0.61
C ALA A 370 1.85 -19.32 0.42
N ASN A 371 0.86 -18.52 0.82
CA ASN A 371 1.05 -17.41 1.79
C ASN A 371 0.39 -17.67 3.15
N LYS A 372 -0.05 -18.88 3.45
CA LYS A 372 -0.28 -19.25 4.85
C LYS A 372 1.04 -19.10 5.60
N PRO A 373 1.07 -18.41 6.77
CA PRO A 373 2.23 -18.48 7.63
C PRO A 373 2.56 -19.95 7.88
N ILE A 374 3.67 -20.43 7.35
CA ILE A 374 4.10 -21.81 7.55
C ILE A 374 4.55 -21.89 9.01
N LYS A 375 3.90 -22.72 9.81
CA LYS A 375 4.27 -22.87 11.22
C LYS A 375 5.73 -23.27 11.32
N GLY A 376 6.56 -22.36 11.85
CA GLY A 376 8.01 -22.53 11.94
C GLY A 376 8.82 -21.70 10.95
N ASP A 377 8.18 -21.02 10.00
CA ASP A 377 8.80 -20.01 9.13
C ASP A 377 8.86 -18.68 9.91
N ILE A 378 9.97 -18.45 10.54
CA ILE A 378 10.18 -17.31 11.47
C ILE A 378 10.67 -16.07 10.72
N ASN A 379 11.31 -16.26 9.57
CA ASN A 379 11.85 -15.17 8.76
C ASN A 379 10.87 -14.72 7.65
N GLY A 380 9.75 -15.43 7.47
CA GLY A 380 8.73 -15.11 6.48
C GLY A 380 9.14 -15.38 5.03
N ASP A 381 10.16 -16.24 4.80
CA ASP A 381 10.66 -16.52 3.44
C ASP A 381 9.88 -17.63 2.71
N GLY A 382 8.82 -18.14 3.33
CA GLY A 382 7.97 -19.20 2.80
C GLY A 382 8.56 -20.62 2.92
N LYS A 383 9.60 -20.80 3.75
CA LYS A 383 10.25 -22.10 3.99
C LYS A 383 10.55 -22.28 5.47
N VAL A 384 10.42 -23.51 5.97
CA VAL A 384 10.92 -23.88 7.30
C VAL A 384 12.28 -24.55 7.13
N ASN A 385 13.32 -23.85 7.55
CA ASN A 385 14.70 -24.31 7.35
C ASN A 385 15.64 -23.87 8.49
N VAL A 386 16.93 -24.09 8.33
CA VAL A 386 17.94 -23.79 9.34
C VAL A 386 18.02 -22.29 9.68
N ALA A 387 17.61 -21.39 8.78
CA ALA A 387 17.59 -19.95 9.04
C ALA A 387 16.55 -19.59 10.11
N ASP A 388 15.38 -20.25 10.11
CA ASP A 388 14.33 -20.07 11.10
C ASP A 388 14.79 -20.57 12.48
N VAL A 389 15.45 -21.72 12.50
CA VAL A 389 16.02 -22.28 13.72
C VAL A 389 17.09 -21.35 14.29
N ALA A 390 17.92 -20.75 13.44
CA ALA A 390 18.95 -19.79 13.85
C ALA A 390 18.33 -18.50 14.42
N LEU A 391 17.25 -17.99 13.81
CA LEU A 391 16.50 -16.83 14.31
C LEU A 391 15.84 -17.11 15.64
N LEU A 392 15.18 -18.25 15.79
CA LEU A 392 14.58 -18.69 17.07
C LEU A 392 15.64 -18.82 18.16
N ALA A 393 16.78 -19.44 17.85
CA ALA A 393 17.88 -19.59 18.80
C ALA A 393 18.48 -18.23 19.19
N ALA A 394 18.60 -17.28 18.26
CA ALA A 394 19.07 -15.94 18.54
C ALA A 394 18.07 -15.14 19.41
N HIS A 395 16.78 -15.33 19.20
CA HIS A 395 15.72 -14.74 20.01
C HIS A 395 15.74 -15.28 21.44
N VAL A 396 15.75 -16.59 21.60
CA VAL A 396 15.82 -17.25 22.92
C VAL A 396 17.07 -16.85 23.71
N LYS A 397 18.19 -16.60 23.04
CA LYS A 397 19.44 -16.13 23.65
C LYS A 397 19.46 -14.60 23.85
N GLY A 398 18.39 -13.87 23.49
CA GLY A 398 18.33 -12.41 23.62
C GLY A 398 19.28 -11.65 22.70
N ILE A 399 19.84 -12.32 21.67
CA ILE A 399 20.77 -11.71 20.69
C ILE A 399 20.01 -10.92 19.61
N LYS A 400 18.81 -11.37 19.22
CA LYS A 400 17.94 -10.73 18.23
C LYS A 400 16.49 -10.98 18.63
N LYS A 401 15.66 -9.91 18.66
CA LYS A 401 14.20 -10.06 18.74
C LYS A 401 13.67 -10.57 17.41
N ILE A 402 12.73 -11.50 17.46
CA ILE A 402 11.84 -11.85 16.34
C ILE A 402 10.72 -10.82 16.41
N GLU A 403 10.60 -9.98 15.38
CA GLU A 403 9.52 -9.00 15.21
C GLU A 403 8.28 -9.67 14.60
#